data_f76c2f0f436aaa9ac74469b6e7bce089
#
_entry.id   f76c2f0f436aaa9ac74469b6e7bce089
#
_cell.length_a   1.000
_cell.length_b   1.000
_cell.length_c   1.000
_cell.angle_alpha   90.00
_cell.angle_beta   90.00
_cell.angle_gamma   90.00
#
_symmetry.space_group_name_H-M   'P 1'
#
loop_
_entity.id
_entity.type
_entity.pdbx_description
1 polymer ?
#
loop_
_entity_poly.entity_id
_entity_poly.type
_entity_poly.pdbx_seq_one_letter_code
_entity_poly.pdbx_strand_id
1 'polypeptide(L)'
;MFGTALSQLRYGMAILRNRRIRPRDLERIARDLIATLAEFGEPGADSALLPGQAGAVDPAVRRSVTERSLRATARAATRHTAHYRRSFDALGLDPSSLTPETWDRVPVTPKEALRALPTAFVSAASTPALMALTTGTSGTPTAVWFSRAEVEISVAMSTVSAVLGMGLRPHHTMAYAGCSRATLPLLNVEESVTRIGASFVQIGTVDPAVALDRLATPLGLRGKAPQITHLTVSASYLSALVEEAERNGWRAEDFGLESIGVGGEVLSDPLRERAAVALGARISTAYMMTEALPSGGTPCAEGHLHHTTEFGHMEILDPVTHEPTSPGAVGIIVQTPYVPYRDCTLLLRYATGDLVRRPGAEPTCELAHLPATSPILGRWSGPRSIAVPTRSVLNLLESEPDIPLPARYALVDRPGAPVLHVLVRRTPAAALLGRLEERATTAGLALDGIVLHDDPATLPPTGPVRADLREHTFESVRPAVRVAGRA
;
A
#
# COMPACT_ATOMS: atom_id res chain seq x y z
N MET A 1 -24.23 4.35 -22.59
CA MET A 1 -24.67 3.02 -22.10
C MET A 1 -24.19 1.85 -22.96
N PHE A 2 -24.49 1.73 -24.27
CA PHE A 2 -24.06 0.57 -25.07
C PHE A 2 -22.53 0.39 -25.13
N GLY A 3 -21.79 1.48 -25.28
CA GLY A 3 -20.31 1.44 -25.29
C GLY A 3 -19.67 0.95 -24.01
N THR A 4 -20.26 1.29 -22.86
CA THR A 4 -19.78 0.86 -21.53
C THR A 4 -20.05 -0.61 -21.29
N ALA A 5 -21.27 -1.08 -21.57
CA ALA A 5 -21.60 -2.50 -21.48
C ALA A 5 -20.65 -3.35 -22.35
N LEU A 6 -20.29 -2.86 -23.55
CA LEU A 6 -19.31 -3.52 -24.39
C LEU A 6 -17.89 -3.51 -23.78
N SER A 7 -17.48 -2.40 -23.13
CA SER A 7 -16.18 -2.32 -22.45
C SER A 7 -16.14 -3.21 -21.21
N GLN A 8 -17.21 -3.28 -20.41
CA GLN A 8 -17.37 -4.19 -19.29
C GLN A 8 -17.32 -5.66 -19.75
N LEU A 9 -18.05 -6.00 -20.81
CA LEU A 9 -18.01 -7.36 -21.40
C LEU A 9 -16.60 -7.71 -21.86
N ARG A 10 -15.91 -6.81 -22.55
CA ARG A 10 -14.50 -7.02 -22.99
C ARG A 10 -13.56 -7.17 -21.83
N TYR A 11 -13.72 -6.39 -20.77
CA TYR A 11 -12.94 -6.52 -19.52
C TYR A 11 -13.16 -7.91 -18.91
N GLY A 12 -14.40 -8.31 -18.65
CA GLY A 12 -14.73 -9.62 -18.12
C GLY A 12 -14.19 -10.78 -18.99
N MET A 13 -14.33 -10.67 -20.32
CA MET A 13 -13.80 -11.67 -21.26
C MET A 13 -12.26 -11.69 -21.29
N ALA A 14 -11.60 -10.56 -21.06
CA ALA A 14 -10.13 -10.52 -20.95
C ALA A 14 -9.65 -11.29 -19.70
N ILE A 15 -10.28 -11.05 -18.56
CA ILE A 15 -10.01 -11.79 -17.31
C ILE A 15 -10.26 -13.30 -17.51
N LEU A 16 -11.47 -13.68 -17.95
CA LEU A 16 -11.87 -15.08 -18.15
C LEU A 16 -10.94 -15.84 -19.11
N ARG A 17 -10.38 -15.18 -20.10
CA ARG A 17 -9.50 -15.78 -21.12
C ARG A 17 -8.03 -15.51 -20.90
N ASN A 18 -7.64 -14.89 -19.78
CA ASN A 18 -6.27 -14.45 -19.49
C ASN A 18 -5.66 -13.66 -20.67
N ARG A 19 -6.37 -12.64 -21.15
CA ARG A 19 -5.92 -11.77 -22.25
C ARG A 19 -5.65 -10.37 -21.76
N ARG A 20 -4.84 -9.62 -22.51
CA ARG A 20 -4.57 -8.21 -22.21
C ARG A 20 -5.84 -7.39 -22.12
N ILE A 21 -5.98 -6.65 -21.04
CA ILE A 21 -7.00 -5.61 -20.88
C ILE A 21 -6.60 -4.44 -21.77
N ARG A 22 -7.57 -3.83 -22.40
CA ARG A 22 -7.34 -2.60 -23.15
C ARG A 22 -7.53 -1.41 -22.21
N PRO A 23 -6.52 -0.57 -22.00
CA PRO A 23 -6.63 0.61 -21.12
C PRO A 23 -7.84 1.48 -21.45
N ARG A 24 -8.14 1.65 -22.75
CA ARG A 24 -9.31 2.41 -23.23
C ARG A 24 -10.66 1.86 -22.76
N ASP A 25 -10.78 0.57 -22.50
CA ASP A 25 -12.01 -0.01 -21.94
C ASP A 25 -12.17 0.37 -20.46
N LEU A 26 -11.09 0.37 -19.68
CA LEU A 26 -11.10 0.85 -18.29
C LEU A 26 -11.35 2.36 -18.21
N GLU A 27 -10.72 3.15 -19.07
CA GLU A 27 -10.93 4.60 -19.14
C GLU A 27 -12.38 4.96 -19.48
N ARG A 28 -13.01 4.19 -20.38
CA ARG A 28 -14.43 4.37 -20.69
C ARG A 28 -15.30 4.02 -19.49
N ILE A 29 -15.03 2.89 -18.83
CA ILE A 29 -15.76 2.49 -17.62
C ILE A 29 -15.63 3.58 -16.55
N ALA A 30 -14.43 4.11 -16.31
CA ALA A 30 -14.20 5.18 -15.34
C ALA A 30 -14.97 6.47 -15.70
N ARG A 31 -14.95 6.88 -16.98
CA ARG A 31 -15.65 8.07 -17.45
C ARG A 31 -17.18 7.94 -17.29
N ASP A 32 -17.72 6.80 -17.68
CA ASP A 32 -19.15 6.57 -17.59
C ASP A 32 -19.58 6.40 -16.13
N LEU A 33 -18.73 5.84 -15.27
CA LEU A 33 -18.93 5.80 -13.82
C LEU A 33 -19.02 7.23 -13.26
N ILE A 34 -18.09 8.11 -13.60
CA ILE A 34 -18.11 9.52 -13.16
C ILE A 34 -19.40 10.21 -13.61
N ALA A 35 -19.82 10.00 -14.87
CA ALA A 35 -21.06 10.57 -15.39
C ALA A 35 -22.30 10.03 -14.66
N THR A 36 -22.32 8.73 -14.39
CA THR A 36 -23.43 8.09 -13.64
C THR A 36 -23.50 8.63 -12.21
N LEU A 37 -22.37 8.76 -11.52
CA LEU A 37 -22.31 9.32 -10.17
C LEU A 37 -22.73 10.80 -10.15
N ALA A 38 -22.39 11.56 -11.18
CA ALA A 38 -22.83 12.96 -11.30
C ALA A 38 -24.35 13.10 -11.54
N GLU A 39 -24.96 12.14 -12.24
CA GLU A 39 -26.40 12.15 -12.55
C GLU A 39 -27.26 11.58 -11.43
N PHE A 40 -26.82 10.49 -10.80
CA PHE A 40 -27.62 9.71 -9.84
C PHE A 40 -27.13 9.83 -8.38
N GLY A 41 -26.01 10.51 -8.14
CA GLY A 41 -25.37 10.61 -6.83
C GLY A 41 -24.50 9.41 -6.46
N GLU A 42 -23.95 9.44 -5.24
CA GLU A 42 -23.14 8.36 -4.72
C GLU A 42 -23.99 7.11 -4.43
N PRO A 43 -23.47 5.89 -4.69
CA PRO A 43 -24.19 4.67 -4.37
C PRO A 43 -24.50 4.61 -2.88
N GLY A 44 -25.77 4.42 -2.52
CA GLY A 44 -26.14 4.16 -1.14
C GLY A 44 -25.54 2.85 -0.62
N ALA A 45 -25.52 2.70 0.72
CA ALA A 45 -25.05 1.48 1.36
C ALA A 45 -25.78 0.21 0.88
N ASP A 46 -27.02 0.37 0.38
CA ASP A 46 -27.87 -0.72 -0.15
C ASP A 46 -27.67 -0.98 -1.65
N SER A 47 -26.72 -0.29 -2.28
CA SER A 47 -26.53 -0.37 -3.73
C SER A 47 -25.85 -1.69 -4.10
N ALA A 48 -26.55 -2.52 -4.85
CA ALA A 48 -26.00 -3.75 -5.47
C ALA A 48 -24.88 -3.50 -6.51
N LEU A 49 -24.49 -2.24 -6.73
CA LEU A 49 -23.40 -1.83 -7.61
C LEU A 49 -22.04 -1.81 -6.90
N LEU A 50 -21.99 -2.02 -5.58
CA LEU A 50 -20.73 -2.18 -4.86
C LEU A 50 -20.03 -3.47 -5.33
N PRO A 51 -18.70 -3.41 -5.61
CA PRO A 51 -17.95 -4.53 -6.19
C PRO A 51 -18.05 -5.87 -5.43
N GLY A 52 -18.53 -5.87 -4.17
CA GLY A 52 -18.72 -7.08 -3.37
C GLY A 52 -20.04 -7.80 -3.57
N GLN A 53 -21.03 -7.18 -4.18
CA GLN A 53 -22.37 -7.77 -4.38
C GLN A 53 -22.64 -8.29 -5.80
N ALA A 54 -21.78 -7.99 -6.76
CA ALA A 54 -21.76 -8.68 -8.04
C ALA A 54 -21.37 -10.13 -7.77
N GLY A 55 -22.36 -11.01 -7.68
CA GLY A 55 -22.34 -12.38 -7.19
C GLY A 55 -21.00 -13.10 -7.27
N ALA A 56 -20.65 -13.80 -6.22
CA ALA A 56 -19.41 -14.57 -6.14
C ALA A 56 -19.21 -15.34 -7.44
N VAL A 57 -18.11 -15.09 -8.13
CA VAL A 57 -17.72 -15.89 -9.32
C VAL A 57 -17.66 -17.35 -8.85
N ASP A 58 -18.32 -18.22 -9.58
CA ASP A 58 -18.33 -19.67 -9.31
C ASP A 58 -16.90 -20.14 -8.95
N PRO A 59 -16.69 -20.77 -7.80
CA PRO A 59 -15.37 -21.25 -7.38
C PRO A 59 -14.67 -22.12 -8.43
N ALA A 60 -15.40 -22.90 -9.22
CA ALA A 60 -14.86 -23.72 -10.30
C ALA A 60 -14.33 -22.84 -11.46
N VAL A 61 -15.05 -21.77 -11.82
CA VAL A 61 -14.61 -20.81 -12.83
C VAL A 61 -13.37 -20.07 -12.34
N ARG A 62 -13.38 -19.62 -11.08
CA ARG A 62 -12.20 -18.95 -10.48
C ARG A 62 -10.98 -19.86 -10.50
N ARG A 63 -11.12 -21.12 -10.05
CA ARG A 63 -10.05 -22.12 -10.08
C ARG A 63 -9.49 -22.30 -11.50
N SER A 64 -10.36 -22.47 -12.50
CA SER A 64 -9.96 -22.64 -13.90
C SER A 64 -9.21 -21.43 -14.46
N VAL A 65 -9.61 -20.21 -14.08
CA VAL A 65 -8.90 -18.96 -14.45
C VAL A 65 -7.53 -18.91 -13.77
N THR A 66 -7.45 -19.19 -12.48
CA THR A 66 -6.20 -19.23 -11.71
C THR A 66 -5.21 -20.22 -12.32
N GLU A 67 -5.64 -21.45 -12.56
CA GLU A 67 -4.79 -22.51 -13.14
C GLU A 67 -4.22 -22.11 -14.52
N ARG A 68 -5.09 -21.60 -15.39
CA ARG A 68 -4.69 -21.12 -16.71
C ARG A 68 -3.67 -19.96 -16.63
N SER A 69 -3.90 -19.02 -15.71
CA SER A 69 -3.05 -17.85 -15.52
C SER A 69 -1.69 -18.23 -14.94
N LEU A 70 -1.65 -19.11 -13.95
CA LEU A 70 -0.41 -19.65 -13.38
C LEU A 70 0.43 -20.37 -14.45
N ARG A 71 -0.18 -21.28 -15.22
CA ARG A 71 0.53 -21.97 -16.32
C ARG A 71 1.05 -21.01 -17.38
N ALA A 72 0.25 -20.03 -17.78
CA ALA A 72 0.67 -19.03 -18.77
C ALA A 72 1.85 -18.21 -18.26
N THR A 73 1.81 -17.82 -16.98
CA THR A 73 2.87 -17.04 -16.33
C THR A 73 4.15 -17.86 -16.16
N ALA A 74 4.04 -19.13 -15.71
CA ALA A 74 5.20 -20.02 -15.59
C ALA A 74 5.87 -20.27 -16.95
N ARG A 75 5.09 -20.55 -18.02
CA ARG A 75 5.62 -20.72 -19.38
C ARG A 75 6.32 -19.46 -19.88
N ALA A 76 5.72 -18.28 -19.67
CA ALA A 76 6.32 -17.01 -20.08
C ALA A 76 7.62 -16.74 -19.31
N ALA A 77 7.62 -16.94 -17.99
CA ALA A 77 8.79 -16.75 -17.15
C ALA A 77 9.94 -17.70 -17.56
N THR A 78 9.66 -18.98 -17.69
CA THR A 78 10.67 -19.99 -18.09
C THR A 78 11.21 -19.72 -19.50
N ARG A 79 10.34 -19.34 -20.45
CA ARG A 79 10.76 -19.10 -21.84
C ARG A 79 11.54 -17.81 -22.00
N HIS A 80 11.18 -16.75 -21.27
CA HIS A 80 11.62 -15.38 -21.59
C HIS A 80 12.53 -14.74 -20.54
N THR A 81 12.79 -15.39 -19.39
CA THR A 81 13.72 -14.86 -18.38
C THR A 81 14.88 -15.80 -18.11
N ALA A 82 16.04 -15.23 -17.85
CA ALA A 82 17.24 -16.03 -17.56
C ALA A 82 17.16 -16.71 -16.19
N HIS A 83 16.52 -16.06 -15.21
CA HIS A 83 16.37 -16.61 -13.85
C HIS A 83 15.53 -17.88 -13.84
N TYR A 84 14.29 -17.82 -14.33
CA TYR A 84 13.36 -18.95 -14.24
C TYR A 84 13.72 -20.08 -15.21
N ARG A 85 14.33 -19.81 -16.35
CA ARG A 85 14.84 -20.86 -17.22
C ARG A 85 15.82 -21.76 -16.46
N ARG A 86 16.85 -21.15 -15.84
CA ARG A 86 17.84 -21.91 -15.06
C ARG A 86 17.23 -22.65 -13.89
N SER A 87 16.29 -22.01 -13.17
CA SER A 87 15.64 -22.61 -12.01
C SER A 87 14.79 -23.83 -12.38
N PHE A 88 13.99 -23.73 -13.44
CA PHE A 88 13.13 -24.82 -13.90
C PHE A 88 13.94 -25.97 -14.50
N ASP A 89 14.97 -25.66 -15.29
CA ASP A 89 15.90 -26.67 -15.85
C ASP A 89 16.60 -27.45 -14.73
N ALA A 90 17.11 -26.74 -13.71
CA ALA A 90 17.81 -27.37 -12.58
C ALA A 90 16.90 -28.30 -11.74
N LEU A 91 15.60 -28.02 -11.69
CA LEU A 91 14.62 -28.79 -10.93
C LEU A 91 13.85 -29.82 -11.78
N GLY A 92 14.06 -29.84 -13.09
CA GLY A 92 13.31 -30.70 -14.01
C GLY A 92 11.80 -30.39 -14.01
N LEU A 93 11.40 -29.13 -13.78
CA LEU A 93 10.02 -28.70 -13.74
C LEU A 93 9.48 -28.38 -15.12
N ASP A 94 8.37 -29.00 -15.52
CA ASP A 94 7.62 -28.61 -16.71
C ASP A 94 6.56 -27.55 -16.33
N PRO A 95 6.66 -26.28 -16.81
CA PRO A 95 5.69 -25.24 -16.52
C PRO A 95 4.29 -25.56 -17.05
N SER A 96 4.15 -26.49 -18.00
CA SER A 96 2.84 -26.89 -18.54
C SER A 96 2.06 -27.86 -17.64
N SER A 97 2.75 -28.56 -16.76
CA SER A 97 2.15 -29.54 -15.83
C SER A 97 1.70 -28.93 -14.49
N LEU A 98 2.04 -27.67 -14.23
CA LEU A 98 1.72 -27.00 -12.98
C LEU A 98 0.22 -26.74 -12.82
N THR A 99 -0.27 -26.98 -11.61
CA THR A 99 -1.64 -26.68 -11.17
C THR A 99 -1.58 -25.86 -9.88
N PRO A 100 -2.67 -25.26 -9.39
CA PRO A 100 -2.68 -24.60 -8.08
C PRO A 100 -2.20 -25.52 -6.95
N GLU A 101 -2.48 -26.83 -6.99
CA GLU A 101 -2.11 -27.83 -5.99
C GLU A 101 -0.63 -28.21 -6.04
N THR A 102 0.02 -28.05 -7.18
CA THR A 102 1.45 -28.34 -7.39
C THR A 102 2.28 -27.09 -7.53
N TRP A 103 1.68 -25.91 -7.26
CA TRP A 103 2.35 -24.62 -7.38
C TRP A 103 3.48 -24.44 -6.36
N ASP A 104 3.40 -25.11 -5.23
CA ASP A 104 4.42 -25.18 -4.18
C ASP A 104 5.75 -25.76 -4.67
N ARG A 105 5.76 -26.54 -5.76
CA ARG A 105 6.99 -27.07 -6.39
C ARG A 105 7.83 -25.96 -7.05
N VAL A 106 7.24 -24.83 -7.40
CA VAL A 106 7.98 -23.65 -7.88
C VAL A 106 8.66 -23.00 -6.69
N PRO A 107 10.00 -22.83 -6.69
CA PRO A 107 10.68 -22.20 -5.56
C PRO A 107 10.19 -20.78 -5.29
N VAL A 108 10.15 -20.40 -4.03
CA VAL A 108 9.92 -19.02 -3.63
C VAL A 108 11.06 -18.15 -4.11
N THR A 109 10.75 -17.07 -4.79
CA THR A 109 11.72 -16.08 -5.27
C THR A 109 11.98 -15.04 -4.17
N PRO A 110 13.15 -15.06 -3.52
CA PRO A 110 13.45 -14.08 -2.48
C PRO A 110 13.71 -12.69 -3.07
N LYS A 111 13.37 -11.66 -2.30
CA LYS A 111 13.57 -10.25 -2.68
C LYS A 111 15.04 -9.94 -3.03
N GLU A 112 15.95 -10.57 -2.33
CA GLU A 112 17.41 -10.44 -2.54
C GLU A 112 17.84 -10.89 -3.93
N ALA A 113 17.22 -11.93 -4.47
CA ALA A 113 17.52 -12.42 -5.81
C ALA A 113 17.15 -11.37 -6.89
N LEU A 114 15.96 -10.77 -6.78
CA LEU A 114 15.56 -9.69 -7.68
C LEU A 114 16.46 -8.46 -7.52
N ARG A 115 16.80 -8.09 -6.28
CA ARG A 115 17.69 -6.96 -5.99
C ARG A 115 19.09 -7.13 -6.52
N ALA A 116 19.65 -8.35 -6.40
CA ALA A 116 21.01 -8.65 -6.83
C ALA A 116 21.16 -8.62 -8.37
N LEU A 117 20.15 -9.11 -9.10
CA LEU A 117 20.23 -9.20 -10.56
C LEU A 117 18.85 -8.92 -11.21
N PRO A 118 18.36 -7.66 -11.17
CA PRO A 118 17.01 -7.33 -11.67
C PRO A 118 16.78 -7.73 -13.13
N THR A 119 17.82 -7.60 -13.98
CA THR A 119 17.74 -7.89 -15.41
C THR A 119 17.52 -9.36 -15.73
N ALA A 120 17.85 -10.28 -14.80
CA ALA A 120 17.60 -11.71 -14.98
C ALA A 120 16.10 -12.07 -14.96
N PHE A 121 15.27 -11.18 -14.44
CA PHE A 121 13.81 -11.31 -14.34
C PHE A 121 13.07 -10.56 -15.45
N VAL A 122 13.79 -9.77 -16.26
CA VAL A 122 13.18 -9.03 -17.38
C VAL A 122 12.94 -9.98 -18.55
N SER A 123 11.73 -9.98 -19.05
CA SER A 123 11.29 -10.78 -20.19
C SER A 123 11.94 -10.31 -21.47
N ALA A 124 12.61 -11.22 -22.18
CA ALA A 124 13.17 -10.98 -23.51
C ALA A 124 12.08 -10.71 -24.58
N ALA A 125 10.82 -11.00 -24.28
CA ALA A 125 9.69 -10.74 -25.17
C ALA A 125 9.00 -9.37 -24.91
N SER A 126 9.46 -8.63 -23.90
CA SER A 126 8.91 -7.30 -23.54
C SER A 126 9.93 -6.20 -23.84
N THR A 127 9.41 -5.01 -24.11
CA THR A 127 10.24 -3.81 -24.26
C THR A 127 10.06 -2.94 -23.01
N PRO A 128 11.09 -2.86 -22.14
CA PRO A 128 11.04 -1.98 -20.96
C PRO A 128 10.87 -0.51 -21.38
N ALA A 129 9.92 0.18 -20.74
CA ALA A 129 9.63 1.60 -20.96
C ALA A 129 9.85 2.46 -19.72
N LEU A 130 9.71 1.87 -18.53
CA LEU A 130 9.89 2.56 -17.25
C LEU A 130 10.68 1.67 -16.29
N MET A 131 11.67 2.23 -15.62
CA MET A 131 12.29 1.65 -14.44
C MET A 131 11.75 2.34 -13.19
N ALA A 132 11.13 1.59 -12.32
CA ALA A 132 10.74 2.06 -11.00
C ALA A 132 11.69 1.51 -9.93
N LEU A 133 12.05 2.35 -8.99
CA LEU A 133 12.79 1.96 -7.79
C LEU A 133 11.82 1.86 -6.62
N THR A 134 11.94 0.80 -5.83
CA THR A 134 11.21 0.74 -4.57
C THR A 134 11.76 1.78 -3.59
N THR A 135 10.97 2.21 -2.61
CA THR A 135 11.36 3.25 -1.65
C THR A 135 12.59 2.91 -0.81
N GLY A 136 13.00 1.64 -0.80
CA GLY A 136 14.25 1.23 -0.15
C GLY A 136 14.23 1.34 1.37
N THR A 137 13.08 1.21 2.02
CA THR A 137 12.93 1.23 3.49
C THR A 137 13.84 0.24 4.23
N SER A 138 14.35 -0.76 3.52
CA SER A 138 15.32 -1.76 4.02
C SER A 138 16.76 -1.54 3.52
N GLY A 139 17.11 -0.33 3.05
CA GLY A 139 18.43 0.03 2.55
C GLY A 139 18.49 0.17 1.03
N THR A 140 18.95 -0.84 0.27
CA THR A 140 19.11 -0.75 -1.18
C THR A 140 17.77 -0.86 -1.91
N PRO A 141 17.38 0.11 -2.76
CA PRO A 141 16.18 0.02 -3.59
C PRO A 141 16.25 -1.16 -4.56
N THR A 142 15.10 -1.76 -4.84
CA THR A 142 14.97 -2.81 -5.87
C THR A 142 14.50 -2.17 -7.17
N ALA A 143 15.20 -2.42 -8.27
CA ALA A 143 14.81 -1.97 -9.59
C ALA A 143 13.78 -2.93 -10.21
N VAL A 144 12.69 -2.36 -10.72
CA VAL A 144 11.61 -3.11 -11.38
C VAL A 144 11.31 -2.44 -12.72
N TRP A 145 11.28 -3.23 -13.77
CA TRP A 145 11.02 -2.74 -15.11
C TRP A 145 9.56 -2.97 -15.52
N PHE A 146 9.01 -2.01 -16.21
CA PHE A 146 7.64 -2.01 -16.72
C PHE A 146 7.61 -1.77 -18.22
N SER A 147 6.77 -2.50 -18.94
CA SER A 147 6.42 -2.16 -20.31
C SER A 147 5.44 -0.96 -20.32
N ARG A 148 5.29 -0.32 -21.47
CA ARG A 148 4.31 0.75 -21.64
C ARG A 148 2.88 0.28 -21.34
N ALA A 149 2.53 -0.93 -21.76
CA ALA A 149 1.20 -1.49 -21.52
C ALA A 149 0.92 -1.70 -20.02
N GLU A 150 1.91 -2.13 -19.23
CA GLU A 150 1.79 -2.26 -17.78
C GLU A 150 1.54 -0.91 -17.10
N VAL A 151 2.30 0.12 -17.51
CA VAL A 151 2.10 1.48 -17.00
C VAL A 151 0.69 1.99 -17.30
N GLU A 152 0.22 1.81 -18.54
CA GLU A 152 -1.13 2.23 -18.96
C GLU A 152 -2.24 1.50 -18.18
N ILE A 153 -2.08 0.19 -17.93
CA ILE A 153 -3.02 -0.58 -17.10
C ILE A 153 -2.99 -0.07 -15.65
N SER A 154 -1.81 0.16 -15.10
CA SER A 154 -1.65 0.66 -13.74
C SER A 154 -2.35 2.01 -13.54
N VAL A 155 -2.14 2.95 -14.46
CA VAL A 155 -2.79 4.27 -14.45
C VAL A 155 -4.31 4.12 -14.57
N ALA A 156 -4.81 3.29 -15.49
CA ALA A 156 -6.24 3.10 -15.67
C ALA A 156 -6.92 2.50 -14.43
N MET A 157 -6.27 1.55 -13.76
CA MET A 157 -6.75 0.99 -12.49
C MET A 157 -6.70 2.01 -11.35
N SER A 158 -5.63 2.78 -11.26
CA SER A 158 -5.52 3.87 -10.28
C SER A 158 -6.61 4.93 -10.48
N THR A 159 -7.00 5.20 -11.74
CA THR A 159 -8.12 6.09 -12.06
C THR A 159 -9.44 5.57 -11.49
N VAL A 160 -9.76 4.28 -11.70
CA VAL A 160 -10.97 3.66 -11.14
C VAL A 160 -10.92 3.68 -9.60
N SER A 161 -9.77 3.33 -9.02
CA SER A 161 -9.58 3.34 -7.56
C SER A 161 -9.73 4.74 -6.95
N ALA A 162 -9.26 5.78 -7.63
CA ALA A 162 -9.40 7.16 -7.15
C ALA A 162 -10.87 7.60 -7.16
N VAL A 163 -11.63 7.24 -8.20
CA VAL A 163 -13.07 7.55 -8.29
C VAL A 163 -13.87 6.81 -7.23
N LEU A 164 -13.65 5.50 -7.05
CA LEU A 164 -14.43 4.66 -6.14
C LEU A 164 -13.92 4.73 -4.70
N GLY A 165 -12.61 4.63 -4.50
CA GLY A 165 -12.01 4.52 -3.16
C GLY A 165 -11.82 5.85 -2.46
N MET A 166 -11.46 6.91 -3.20
CA MET A 166 -11.24 8.24 -2.65
C MET A 166 -12.39 9.22 -2.89
N GLY A 167 -13.32 8.92 -3.77
CA GLY A 167 -14.40 9.82 -4.15
C GLY A 167 -13.94 10.97 -5.05
N LEU A 168 -12.82 10.84 -5.78
CA LEU A 168 -12.28 11.91 -6.59
C LEU A 168 -13.20 12.25 -7.78
N ARG A 169 -13.49 13.54 -7.99
CA ARG A 169 -14.39 14.07 -9.03
C ARG A 169 -13.71 15.21 -9.80
N PRO A 170 -14.22 15.59 -10.99
CA PRO A 170 -13.60 16.63 -11.82
C PRO A 170 -13.45 18.00 -11.15
N HIS A 171 -14.31 18.35 -10.20
CA HIS A 171 -14.23 19.63 -9.48
C HIS A 171 -13.22 19.64 -8.33
N HIS A 172 -12.64 18.50 -7.98
CA HIS A 172 -11.68 18.38 -6.90
C HIS A 172 -10.25 18.78 -7.32
N THR A 173 -9.43 19.05 -6.33
CA THR A 173 -7.98 19.20 -6.46
C THR A 173 -7.31 18.19 -5.54
N MET A 174 -6.40 17.37 -6.09
CA MET A 174 -5.62 16.40 -5.35
C MET A 174 -4.17 16.84 -5.21
N ALA A 175 -3.67 16.84 -3.99
CA ALA A 175 -2.26 17.03 -3.69
C ALA A 175 -1.53 15.69 -3.54
N TYR A 176 -0.27 15.66 -3.98
CA TYR A 176 0.66 14.56 -3.73
C TYR A 176 1.80 15.05 -2.83
N ALA A 177 1.87 14.50 -1.63
CA ALA A 177 2.90 14.77 -0.62
C ALA A 177 3.75 13.51 -0.37
N GLY A 178 4.24 12.91 -1.44
CA GLY A 178 5.09 11.74 -1.40
C GLY A 178 6.50 12.03 -1.90
N CYS A 179 7.39 11.05 -1.74
CA CYS A 179 8.76 11.14 -2.22
C CYS A 179 8.82 11.26 -3.75
N SER A 180 9.51 12.26 -4.27
CA SER A 180 9.71 12.49 -5.71
C SER A 180 10.48 11.33 -6.40
N ARG A 181 11.25 10.56 -5.64
CA ARG A 181 11.96 9.37 -6.13
C ARG A 181 11.04 8.16 -6.34
N ALA A 182 9.83 8.19 -5.82
CA ALA A 182 8.82 7.16 -6.05
C ALA A 182 8.13 7.38 -7.42
N THR A 183 8.86 7.16 -8.50
CA THR A 183 8.47 7.50 -9.89
C THR A 183 7.10 6.93 -10.27
N LEU A 184 6.84 5.64 -10.01
CA LEU A 184 5.60 4.99 -10.43
C LEU A 184 4.38 5.47 -9.62
N PRO A 185 4.41 5.58 -8.28
CA PRO A 185 3.31 6.18 -7.53
C PRO A 185 2.97 7.61 -7.95
N LEU A 186 3.97 8.46 -8.14
CA LEU A 186 3.76 9.84 -8.62
C LEU A 186 3.07 9.86 -9.98
N LEU A 187 3.60 9.11 -10.96
CA LEU A 187 3.06 9.02 -12.31
C LEU A 187 1.61 8.49 -12.28
N ASN A 188 1.33 7.46 -11.49
CA ASN A 188 -0.02 6.91 -11.37
C ASN A 188 -1.01 7.93 -10.80
N VAL A 189 -0.63 8.69 -9.77
CA VAL A 189 -1.50 9.70 -9.16
C VAL A 189 -1.73 10.85 -10.14
N GLU A 190 -0.67 11.43 -10.70
CA GLU A 190 -0.77 12.55 -11.64
C GLU A 190 -1.64 12.23 -12.85
N GLU A 191 -1.34 11.12 -13.53
CA GLU A 191 -2.08 10.68 -14.71
C GLU A 191 -3.54 10.31 -14.38
N SER A 192 -3.79 9.68 -13.25
CA SER A 192 -5.15 9.32 -12.83
C SER A 192 -6.00 10.56 -12.55
N VAL A 193 -5.45 11.52 -11.82
CA VAL A 193 -6.12 12.78 -11.46
C VAL A 193 -6.47 13.57 -12.72
N THR A 194 -5.53 13.71 -13.65
CA THR A 194 -5.75 14.45 -14.90
C THR A 194 -6.75 13.76 -15.82
N ARG A 195 -6.75 12.42 -15.88
CA ARG A 195 -7.76 11.63 -16.65
C ARG A 195 -9.18 11.75 -16.10
N ILE A 196 -9.32 11.96 -14.78
CA ILE A 196 -10.62 12.24 -14.14
C ILE A 196 -11.08 13.67 -14.49
N GLY A 197 -10.20 14.57 -14.87
CA GLY A 197 -10.46 15.98 -15.05
C GLY A 197 -10.32 16.79 -13.75
N ALA A 198 -9.79 16.19 -12.70
CA ALA A 198 -9.43 16.89 -11.47
C ALA A 198 -8.12 17.66 -11.62
N SER A 199 -7.83 18.57 -10.69
CA SER A 199 -6.55 19.29 -10.68
C SER A 199 -5.53 18.54 -9.84
N PHE A 200 -4.27 18.54 -10.27
CA PHE A 200 -3.16 17.93 -9.57
C PHE A 200 -2.18 18.97 -9.04
N VAL A 201 -1.72 18.79 -7.80
CA VAL A 201 -0.70 19.65 -7.16
C VAL A 201 0.35 18.75 -6.51
N GLN A 202 1.61 18.88 -6.92
CA GLN A 202 2.71 18.22 -6.24
C GLN A 202 3.21 19.12 -5.09
N ILE A 203 2.98 18.71 -3.85
CA ILE A 203 3.50 19.39 -2.66
C ILE A 203 4.90 18.86 -2.31
N GLY A 204 5.11 17.57 -2.44
CA GLY A 204 6.33 16.89 -1.98
C GLY A 204 6.38 16.75 -0.45
N THR A 205 7.51 16.28 0.06
CA THR A 205 7.78 16.16 1.50
C THR A 205 8.52 17.40 2.02
N VAL A 206 7.87 18.56 1.93
CA VAL A 206 8.40 19.84 2.43
C VAL A 206 8.22 19.94 3.95
N ASP A 207 8.70 21.04 4.55
CA ASP A 207 8.40 21.33 5.95
C ASP A 207 6.89 21.22 6.23
N PRO A 208 6.45 20.50 7.30
CA PRO A 208 5.03 20.27 7.58
C PRO A 208 4.21 21.57 7.71
N ALA A 209 4.76 22.65 8.29
CA ALA A 209 4.06 23.93 8.38
C ALA A 209 3.78 24.52 7.00
N VAL A 210 4.75 24.42 6.08
CA VAL A 210 4.58 24.87 4.68
C VAL A 210 3.54 24.01 3.95
N ALA A 211 3.52 22.71 4.18
CA ALA A 211 2.52 21.82 3.58
C ALA A 211 1.10 22.14 4.07
N LEU A 212 0.92 22.31 5.38
CA LEU A 212 -0.39 22.66 5.96
C LEU A 212 -0.87 24.04 5.44
N ASP A 213 0.01 25.03 5.36
CA ASP A 213 -0.34 26.33 4.79
C ASP A 213 -0.82 26.20 3.32
N ARG A 214 -0.13 25.40 2.51
CA ARG A 214 -0.58 25.11 1.13
C ARG A 214 -1.93 24.41 1.06
N LEU A 215 -2.18 23.44 1.95
CA LEU A 215 -3.46 22.72 2.02
C LEU A 215 -4.61 23.65 2.42
N ALA A 216 -4.35 24.61 3.31
CA ALA A 216 -5.32 25.58 3.80
C ALA A 216 -5.55 26.76 2.84
N THR A 217 -4.61 27.02 1.91
CA THR A 217 -4.68 28.18 1.03
C THR A 217 -5.78 28.02 -0.03
N PRO A 218 -6.69 29.03 -0.18
CA PRO A 218 -7.68 29.04 -1.25
C PRO A 218 -7.05 29.10 -2.64
N LEU A 219 -7.53 28.27 -3.56
CA LEU A 219 -6.99 28.14 -4.91
C LEU A 219 -7.54 29.20 -5.89
N GLY A 220 -8.77 29.68 -5.67
CA GLY A 220 -9.42 30.65 -6.55
C GLY A 220 -9.69 30.18 -7.99
N LEU A 221 -9.75 28.86 -8.22
CA LEU A 221 -9.93 28.28 -9.55
C LEU A 221 -11.41 28.12 -9.91
N ARG A 222 -11.79 28.63 -11.10
CA ARG A 222 -13.17 28.51 -11.59
C ARG A 222 -13.54 27.04 -11.83
N GLY A 223 -14.68 26.61 -11.31
CA GLY A 223 -15.22 25.25 -11.48
C GLY A 223 -14.49 24.19 -10.64
N LYS A 224 -13.66 24.63 -9.69
CA LYS A 224 -12.98 23.76 -8.73
C LYS A 224 -13.43 24.09 -7.30
N ALA A 225 -13.24 23.12 -6.41
CA ALA A 225 -13.39 23.36 -4.98
C ALA A 225 -12.48 24.49 -4.49
N PRO A 226 -12.87 25.24 -3.45
CA PRO A 226 -12.11 26.41 -2.98
C PRO A 226 -10.68 26.09 -2.56
N GLN A 227 -10.45 24.90 -2.02
CA GLN A 227 -9.17 24.43 -1.47
C GLN A 227 -8.81 23.06 -2.05
N ILE A 228 -7.66 22.54 -1.68
CA ILE A 228 -7.25 21.16 -1.94
C ILE A 228 -8.19 20.22 -1.16
N THR A 229 -8.81 19.29 -1.87
CA THR A 229 -9.82 18.37 -1.30
C THR A 229 -9.29 16.97 -1.03
N HIS A 230 -8.24 16.58 -1.74
CA HIS A 230 -7.68 15.23 -1.64
C HIS A 230 -6.17 15.31 -1.45
N LEU A 231 -5.64 14.39 -0.66
CA LEU A 231 -4.20 14.27 -0.40
C LEU A 231 -3.77 12.81 -0.56
N THR A 232 -2.65 12.58 -1.24
CA THR A 232 -1.95 11.30 -1.21
C THR A 232 -0.61 11.48 -0.50
N VAL A 233 -0.33 10.64 0.51
CA VAL A 233 0.78 10.85 1.45
C VAL A 233 1.32 9.51 1.99
N SER A 234 2.57 9.46 2.44
CA SER A 234 3.09 8.35 3.24
C SER A 234 2.66 8.47 4.71
N ALA A 235 2.59 7.34 5.43
CA ALA A 235 2.18 7.36 6.83
C ALA A 235 3.13 8.19 7.71
N SER A 236 4.44 8.14 7.44
CA SER A 236 5.42 8.93 8.17
C SER A 236 5.26 10.44 7.96
N TYR A 237 5.00 10.87 6.72
CA TYR A 237 4.78 12.30 6.47
C TYR A 237 3.42 12.78 6.98
N LEU A 238 2.36 11.95 6.88
CA LEU A 238 1.07 12.21 7.52
C LEU A 238 1.23 12.42 9.03
N SER A 239 2.02 11.59 9.66
CA SER A 239 2.34 11.67 11.09
C SER A 239 3.01 13.02 11.44
N ALA A 240 3.94 13.51 10.60
CA ALA A 240 4.54 14.84 10.77
C ALA A 240 3.53 15.98 10.55
N LEU A 241 2.60 15.84 9.60
CA LEU A 241 1.53 16.83 9.40
C LEU A 241 0.58 16.89 10.60
N VAL A 242 0.22 15.74 11.18
CA VAL A 242 -0.62 15.66 12.38
C VAL A 242 0.08 16.31 13.57
N GLU A 243 1.37 16.01 13.79
CA GLU A 243 2.17 16.64 14.85
C GLU A 243 2.18 18.17 14.73
N GLU A 244 2.43 18.67 13.52
CA GLU A 244 2.46 20.11 13.24
C GLU A 244 1.07 20.73 13.46
N ALA A 245 0.01 20.06 13.00
CA ALA A 245 -1.35 20.55 13.16
C ALA A 245 -1.75 20.66 14.64
N GLU A 246 -1.53 19.60 15.42
CA GLU A 246 -1.88 19.56 16.84
C GLU A 246 -1.09 20.59 17.68
N ARG A 247 0.22 20.79 17.37
CA ARG A 247 1.07 21.68 18.14
C ARG A 247 0.85 23.16 17.84
N ASN A 248 0.50 23.49 16.62
CA ASN A 248 0.42 24.87 16.15
C ASN A 248 -1.02 25.37 15.95
N GLY A 249 -2.00 24.62 16.48
CA GLY A 249 -3.38 25.06 16.61
C GLY A 249 -4.15 25.10 15.29
N TRP A 250 -3.74 24.31 14.30
CA TRP A 250 -4.55 24.07 13.11
C TRP A 250 -5.83 23.31 13.49
N ARG A 251 -6.90 23.55 12.79
CA ARG A 251 -8.20 22.89 13.00
C ARG A 251 -8.69 22.27 11.71
N ALA A 252 -9.55 21.29 11.81
CA ALA A 252 -10.18 20.65 10.67
C ALA A 252 -10.85 21.66 9.72
N GLU A 253 -11.44 22.73 10.27
CA GLU A 253 -12.12 23.78 9.50
C GLU A 253 -11.18 24.64 8.67
N ASP A 254 -9.87 24.64 8.94
CA ASP A 254 -8.88 25.36 8.14
C ASP A 254 -8.64 24.71 6.77
N PHE A 255 -9.04 23.44 6.61
CA PHE A 255 -8.79 22.63 5.42
C PHE A 255 -10.08 22.31 4.66
N GLY A 256 -10.00 22.23 3.35
CA GLY A 256 -11.07 21.69 2.50
C GLY A 256 -10.92 20.19 2.21
N LEU A 257 -10.15 19.45 3.03
CA LEU A 257 -9.83 18.06 2.80
C LEU A 257 -11.03 17.15 3.03
N GLU A 258 -11.35 16.29 2.07
CA GLU A 258 -12.40 15.29 2.13
C GLU A 258 -11.84 13.88 2.30
N SER A 259 -10.70 13.59 1.63
CA SER A 259 -10.10 12.26 1.64
C SER A 259 -8.57 12.32 1.59
N ILE A 260 -7.93 11.50 2.42
CA ILE A 260 -6.48 11.32 2.45
C ILE A 260 -6.16 9.86 2.16
N GLY A 261 -5.46 9.61 1.04
CA GLY A 261 -4.94 8.29 0.68
C GLY A 261 -3.55 8.08 1.27
N VAL A 262 -3.39 7.05 2.09
CA VAL A 262 -2.12 6.72 2.74
C VAL A 262 -1.54 5.44 2.18
N GLY A 263 -0.28 5.49 1.74
CA GLY A 263 0.37 4.32 1.14
C GLY A 263 1.87 4.22 1.39
N GLY A 264 2.42 3.05 1.04
CA GLY A 264 3.86 2.80 1.07
C GLY A 264 4.45 2.42 2.43
N GLU A 265 3.74 2.63 3.52
CA GLU A 265 4.18 2.36 4.89
C GLU A 265 3.03 1.82 5.76
N VAL A 266 3.38 1.31 6.94
CA VAL A 266 2.37 0.89 7.92
C VAL A 266 1.67 2.13 8.50
N LEU A 267 0.37 2.18 8.35
CA LEU A 267 -0.50 3.15 9.00
C LEU A 267 -1.07 2.54 10.28
N SER A 268 -0.73 3.08 11.44
CA SER A 268 -1.32 2.67 12.73
C SER A 268 -2.77 3.13 12.85
N ASP A 269 -3.55 2.45 13.69
CA ASP A 269 -4.94 2.83 13.92
C ASP A 269 -5.05 4.16 14.68
N PRO A 270 -4.24 4.43 15.74
CA PRO A 270 -4.23 5.72 16.40
C PRO A 270 -3.84 6.89 15.48
N LEU A 271 -2.84 6.70 14.60
CA LEU A 271 -2.49 7.76 13.64
C LEU A 271 -3.63 8.03 12.65
N ARG A 272 -4.35 6.99 12.21
CA ARG A 272 -5.52 7.15 11.34
C ARG A 272 -6.58 8.01 12.01
N GLU A 273 -6.92 7.72 13.27
CA GLU A 273 -7.90 8.45 14.06
C GLU A 273 -7.46 9.91 14.31
N ARG A 274 -6.22 10.11 14.75
CA ARG A 274 -5.66 11.46 14.98
C ARG A 274 -5.67 12.29 13.70
N ALA A 275 -5.25 11.72 12.58
CA ALA A 275 -5.24 12.39 11.29
C ALA A 275 -6.65 12.77 10.83
N ALA A 276 -7.64 11.88 11.02
CA ALA A 276 -9.02 12.17 10.67
C ALA A 276 -9.58 13.34 11.48
N VAL A 277 -9.25 13.42 12.76
CA VAL A 277 -9.65 14.52 13.65
C VAL A 277 -8.90 15.81 13.31
N ALA A 278 -7.59 15.77 13.20
CA ALA A 278 -6.75 16.97 13.02
C ALA A 278 -6.95 17.63 11.65
N LEU A 279 -7.19 16.84 10.60
CA LEU A 279 -7.29 17.32 9.22
C LEU A 279 -8.72 17.29 8.65
N GLY A 280 -9.69 16.79 9.40
CA GLY A 280 -11.11 16.79 9.02
C GLY A 280 -11.45 15.87 7.83
N ALA A 281 -10.63 14.87 7.53
CA ALA A 281 -10.74 14.08 6.31
C ALA A 281 -10.89 12.58 6.59
N ARG A 282 -11.56 11.88 5.68
CA ARG A 282 -11.60 10.40 5.68
C ARG A 282 -10.21 9.86 5.29
N ILE A 283 -9.67 8.97 6.10
CA ILE A 283 -8.38 8.33 5.83
C ILE A 283 -8.61 6.99 5.13
N SER A 284 -8.10 6.86 3.92
CA SER A 284 -8.14 5.63 3.11
C SER A 284 -6.74 5.03 2.96
N THR A 285 -6.68 3.72 2.78
CA THR A 285 -5.43 3.01 2.50
C THR A 285 -5.68 1.89 1.51
N ALA A 286 -4.63 1.47 0.80
CA ALA A 286 -4.64 0.30 -0.05
C ALA A 286 -3.27 -0.38 0.02
N TYR A 287 -3.24 -1.69 -0.12
CA TYR A 287 -2.00 -2.44 -0.24
C TYR A 287 -1.60 -2.53 -1.70
N MET A 288 -0.47 -1.97 -2.01
CA MET A 288 0.16 -2.07 -3.34
C MET A 288 1.68 -2.08 -3.17
N MET A 289 2.35 -2.82 -4.04
CA MET A 289 3.80 -2.83 -4.12
C MET A 289 4.26 -2.78 -5.58
N THR A 290 5.35 -2.08 -5.81
CA THR A 290 5.92 -1.87 -7.15
C THR A 290 6.18 -3.19 -7.88
N GLU A 291 6.69 -4.19 -7.16
CA GLU A 291 7.06 -5.48 -7.72
C GLU A 291 5.84 -6.31 -8.19
N ALA A 292 4.68 -6.15 -7.55
CA ALA A 292 3.50 -6.99 -7.78
C ALA A 292 2.36 -6.31 -8.55
N LEU A 293 2.48 -5.01 -8.90
CA LEU A 293 1.45 -4.34 -9.69
C LEU A 293 1.10 -5.14 -10.96
N PRO A 294 -0.18 -5.20 -11.34
CA PRO A 294 -1.35 -4.50 -10.76
C PRO A 294 -2.04 -5.22 -9.60
N SER A 295 -1.48 -6.32 -9.08
CA SER A 295 -2.02 -7.00 -7.89
C SER A 295 -1.93 -6.10 -6.67
N GLY A 296 -2.98 -6.10 -5.85
CA GLY A 296 -3.07 -5.28 -4.66
C GLY A 296 -4.13 -5.79 -3.69
N GLY A 297 -4.40 -5.00 -2.66
CA GLY A 297 -5.42 -5.31 -1.66
C GLY A 297 -6.17 -4.06 -1.19
N THR A 298 -7.44 -4.25 -0.89
CA THR A 298 -8.35 -3.21 -0.41
C THR A 298 -8.85 -3.58 0.99
N PRO A 299 -8.83 -2.66 1.96
CA PRO A 299 -9.41 -2.93 3.27
C PRO A 299 -10.94 -2.94 3.21
N CYS A 300 -11.59 -3.79 4.03
CA CYS A 300 -13.02 -3.77 4.28
C CYS A 300 -13.35 -3.04 5.58
N ALA A 301 -14.64 -2.85 5.85
CA ALA A 301 -15.13 -2.20 7.07
C ALA A 301 -14.79 -3.00 8.35
N GLU A 302 -14.64 -4.32 8.27
CA GLU A 302 -14.25 -5.20 9.39
C GLU A 302 -12.75 -5.22 9.66
N GLY A 303 -11.94 -4.44 8.89
CA GLY A 303 -10.50 -4.33 9.09
C GLY A 303 -9.67 -5.42 8.43
N HIS A 304 -10.25 -6.30 7.60
CA HIS A 304 -9.48 -7.22 6.77
C HIS A 304 -8.90 -6.50 5.55
N LEU A 305 -7.78 -7.03 5.05
CA LEU A 305 -7.21 -6.64 3.76
C LEU A 305 -7.54 -7.74 2.75
N HIS A 306 -8.37 -7.42 1.75
CA HIS A 306 -8.79 -8.34 0.70
C HIS A 306 -7.95 -8.16 -0.55
N HIS A 307 -7.47 -9.27 -1.12
CA HIS A 307 -6.52 -9.27 -2.23
C HIS A 307 -7.19 -9.57 -3.56
N THR A 308 -6.84 -8.79 -4.59
CA THR A 308 -7.34 -9.02 -5.95
C THR A 308 -6.74 -10.30 -6.52
N THR A 309 -7.59 -11.18 -7.08
CA THR A 309 -7.18 -12.47 -7.67
C THR A 309 -7.15 -12.47 -9.19
N GLU A 310 -7.65 -11.41 -9.80
CA GLU A 310 -7.75 -11.25 -11.26
C GLU A 310 -6.38 -11.03 -11.90
N PHE A 311 -5.45 -10.40 -11.17
CA PHE A 311 -4.16 -9.95 -11.69
C PHE A 311 -2.98 -10.74 -11.17
N GLY A 312 -3.19 -11.61 -10.18
CA GLY A 312 -2.12 -12.38 -9.57
C GLY A 312 -2.63 -13.43 -8.59
N HIS A 313 -1.76 -14.38 -8.29
CA HIS A 313 -1.96 -15.36 -7.24
C HIS A 313 -1.23 -14.91 -5.97
N MET A 314 -1.92 -15.02 -4.84
CA MET A 314 -1.38 -14.68 -3.53
C MET A 314 -1.40 -15.90 -2.62
N GLU A 315 -0.28 -16.13 -1.95
CA GLU A 315 -0.09 -17.15 -0.91
C GLU A 315 0.30 -16.45 0.40
N ILE A 316 -0.03 -17.06 1.53
CA ILE A 316 0.47 -16.65 2.85
C ILE A 316 1.32 -17.80 3.38
N LEU A 317 2.63 -17.60 3.43
CA LEU A 317 3.60 -18.62 3.74
C LEU A 317 4.36 -18.31 5.03
N ASP A 318 4.77 -19.34 5.74
CA ASP A 318 5.76 -19.20 6.81
C ASP A 318 7.05 -18.62 6.22
N PRO A 319 7.64 -17.59 6.80
CA PRO A 319 8.80 -16.89 6.21
C PRO A 319 10.10 -17.70 6.23
N VAL A 320 10.15 -18.81 6.96
CA VAL A 320 11.34 -19.67 7.11
C VAL A 320 11.20 -20.96 6.32
N THR A 321 10.07 -21.67 6.51
CA THR A 321 9.85 -22.96 5.87
C THR A 321 9.24 -22.85 4.48
N HIS A 322 8.60 -21.71 4.17
CA HIS A 322 7.81 -21.46 2.98
C HIS A 322 6.60 -22.40 2.82
N GLU A 323 6.19 -23.03 3.91
CA GLU A 323 4.95 -23.82 3.96
C GLU A 323 3.73 -22.89 4.14
N PRO A 324 2.53 -23.32 3.73
CA PRO A 324 1.32 -22.53 3.94
C PRO A 324 1.08 -22.25 5.43
N THR A 325 0.89 -20.97 5.75
CA THR A 325 0.64 -20.53 7.13
C THR A 325 -0.69 -21.06 7.64
N SER A 326 -0.74 -21.57 8.88
CA SER A 326 -1.96 -22.03 9.53
C SER A 326 -2.95 -20.88 9.79
N PRO A 327 -4.28 -21.16 9.85
CA PRO A 327 -5.28 -20.17 10.25
C PRO A 327 -4.92 -19.52 11.60
N GLY A 328 -5.04 -18.18 11.69
CA GLY A 328 -4.67 -17.38 12.87
C GLY A 328 -3.16 -17.08 13.01
N ALA A 329 -2.29 -17.79 12.29
CA ALA A 329 -0.85 -17.56 12.36
C ALA A 329 -0.38 -16.40 11.48
N VAL A 330 0.83 -15.88 11.76
CA VAL A 330 1.50 -14.84 10.99
C VAL A 330 2.38 -15.47 9.93
N GLY A 331 2.31 -14.95 8.71
CA GLY A 331 3.15 -15.34 7.59
C GLY A 331 3.51 -14.15 6.72
N ILE A 332 4.24 -14.40 5.64
CA ILE A 332 4.55 -13.40 4.61
C ILE A 332 3.62 -13.54 3.42
N ILE A 333 3.30 -12.43 2.79
CA ILE A 333 2.65 -12.42 1.49
C ILE A 333 3.66 -12.86 0.42
N VAL A 334 3.26 -13.84 -0.38
CA VAL A 334 3.99 -14.29 -1.57
C VAL A 334 3.10 -14.06 -2.79
N GLN A 335 3.64 -13.40 -3.82
CA GLN A 335 2.87 -12.94 -4.98
C GLN A 335 3.39 -13.52 -6.29
N THR A 336 2.46 -13.90 -7.17
CA THR A 336 2.73 -14.23 -8.57
C THR A 336 1.84 -13.38 -9.47
N PRO A 337 2.29 -12.19 -9.91
CA PRO A 337 1.54 -11.36 -10.86
C PRO A 337 1.38 -12.09 -12.20
N TYR A 338 0.18 -12.07 -12.77
CA TYR A 338 -0.13 -12.83 -13.98
C TYR A 338 0.28 -12.14 -15.27
N VAL A 339 0.85 -12.92 -16.19
CA VAL A 339 0.86 -12.58 -17.61
C VAL A 339 -0.58 -12.68 -18.12
N PRO A 340 -1.09 -11.73 -18.93
CA PRO A 340 -0.37 -10.66 -19.61
C PRO A 340 -0.44 -9.29 -18.93
N TYR A 341 -0.88 -9.22 -17.69
CA TYR A 341 -1.02 -7.94 -16.96
C TYR A 341 0.34 -7.45 -16.43
N ARG A 342 1.23 -8.42 -16.20
CA ARG A 342 2.62 -8.22 -15.87
C ARG A 342 3.47 -8.97 -16.88
N ASP A 343 4.15 -8.27 -17.80
CA ASP A 343 4.86 -8.89 -18.92
C ASP A 343 6.34 -8.48 -19.05
N CYS A 344 6.80 -7.50 -18.29
CA CYS A 344 8.18 -7.02 -18.34
C CYS A 344 9.05 -7.67 -17.25
N THR A 345 8.91 -7.30 -15.98
CA THR A 345 9.57 -8.02 -14.87
C THR A 345 8.67 -9.15 -14.42
N LEU A 346 9.00 -10.39 -14.77
CA LEU A 346 8.20 -11.56 -14.40
C LEU A 346 8.64 -12.11 -13.05
N LEU A 347 7.68 -12.38 -12.17
CA LEU A 347 7.91 -12.88 -10.82
C LEU A 347 6.99 -14.06 -10.54
N LEU A 348 7.57 -15.19 -10.11
CA LEU A 348 6.85 -16.38 -9.63
C LEU A 348 7.14 -16.53 -8.15
N ARG A 349 6.09 -16.73 -7.34
CA ARG A 349 6.17 -16.90 -5.89
C ARG A 349 7.13 -15.92 -5.22
N TYR A 350 6.97 -14.64 -5.53
CA TYR A 350 7.84 -13.59 -5.02
C TYR A 350 7.55 -13.30 -3.55
N ALA A 351 8.53 -13.52 -2.68
CA ALA A 351 8.45 -13.18 -1.26
C ALA A 351 8.51 -11.65 -1.07
N THR A 352 7.39 -11.05 -0.73
CA THR A 352 7.30 -9.60 -0.54
C THR A 352 8.05 -9.13 0.70
N GLY A 353 8.14 -10.00 1.71
CA GLY A 353 8.60 -9.71 3.04
C GLY A 353 7.55 -8.99 3.91
N ASP A 354 6.36 -8.71 3.39
CA ASP A 354 5.30 -8.06 4.15
C ASP A 354 4.57 -9.09 5.02
N LEU A 355 4.55 -8.85 6.33
CA LEU A 355 3.93 -9.72 7.33
C LEU A 355 2.44 -9.44 7.43
N VAL A 356 1.66 -10.50 7.45
CA VAL A 356 0.21 -10.50 7.67
C VAL A 356 -0.19 -11.66 8.56
N ARG A 357 -1.36 -11.57 9.19
CA ARG A 357 -1.99 -12.70 9.86
C ARG A 357 -3.02 -13.33 8.92
N ARG A 358 -2.96 -14.64 8.74
CA ARG A 358 -4.03 -15.39 8.08
C ARG A 358 -5.27 -15.35 8.98
N PRO A 359 -6.47 -15.07 8.47
CA PRO A 359 -7.68 -15.10 9.26
C PRO A 359 -7.87 -16.45 9.94
N GLY A 360 -8.33 -16.46 11.20
CA GLY A 360 -8.64 -17.67 11.94
C GLY A 360 -9.99 -18.28 11.56
N ALA A 361 -10.89 -17.46 11.00
CA ALA A 361 -12.19 -17.82 10.47
C ALA A 361 -12.42 -17.12 9.13
N GLU A 362 -13.34 -17.62 8.32
CA GLU A 362 -13.73 -16.98 7.07
C GLU A 362 -14.36 -15.60 7.35
N PRO A 363 -13.94 -14.55 6.63
CA PRO A 363 -14.54 -13.23 6.74
C PRO A 363 -16.02 -13.25 6.36
N THR A 364 -16.80 -12.36 6.99
CA THR A 364 -18.26 -12.20 6.73
C THR A 364 -18.61 -10.87 6.06
N CYS A 365 -17.60 -10.04 5.80
CA CYS A 365 -17.74 -8.70 5.21
C CYS A 365 -18.17 -8.76 3.72
N GLU A 366 -18.43 -7.60 3.16
CA GLU A 366 -18.85 -7.41 1.76
C GLU A 366 -17.84 -7.97 0.73
N LEU A 367 -16.56 -8.11 1.12
CA LEU A 367 -15.48 -8.65 0.29
C LEU A 367 -15.11 -10.11 0.62
N ALA A 368 -15.93 -10.82 1.39
CA ALA A 368 -15.66 -12.20 1.84
C ALA A 368 -15.35 -13.20 0.72
N HIS A 369 -15.79 -12.90 -0.50
CA HIS A 369 -15.50 -13.72 -1.68
C HIS A 369 -14.03 -13.61 -2.18
N LEU A 370 -13.24 -12.65 -1.67
CA LEU A 370 -11.82 -12.47 -1.98
C LEU A 370 -10.96 -13.02 -0.85
N PRO A 371 -9.75 -13.53 -1.16
CA PRO A 371 -8.79 -13.91 -0.13
C PRO A 371 -8.49 -12.73 0.80
N ALA A 372 -8.48 -12.99 2.10
CA ALA A 372 -8.30 -11.98 3.12
C ALA A 372 -7.06 -12.22 3.97
N THR A 373 -6.52 -11.14 4.51
CA THR A 373 -5.49 -11.13 5.56
C THR A 373 -5.82 -10.07 6.60
N SER A 374 -5.06 -10.04 7.70
CA SER A 374 -4.99 -8.82 8.52
C SER A 374 -4.41 -7.67 7.69
N PRO A 375 -4.51 -6.40 8.15
CA PRO A 375 -3.65 -5.33 7.67
C PRO A 375 -2.18 -5.72 7.77
N ILE A 376 -1.32 -5.05 6.98
CA ILE A 376 0.12 -5.28 7.04
C ILE A 376 0.64 -5.01 8.46
N LEU A 377 1.28 -6.00 9.05
CA LEU A 377 1.83 -5.96 10.41
C LEU A 377 3.22 -5.31 10.46
N GLY A 378 3.96 -5.37 9.36
CA GLY A 378 5.32 -4.90 9.23
C GLY A 378 6.07 -5.68 8.17
N ARG A 379 7.40 -5.69 8.25
CA ARG A 379 8.25 -6.46 7.36
C ARG A 379 9.01 -7.55 8.09
N TRP A 380 9.17 -8.67 7.41
CA TRP A 380 9.99 -9.77 7.88
C TRP A 380 11.46 -9.35 7.96
N SER A 381 12.03 -9.44 9.15
CA SER A 381 13.46 -9.20 9.45
C SER A 381 14.00 -10.25 10.41
N GLY A 382 13.39 -11.41 10.48
CA GLY A 382 13.67 -12.49 11.42
C GLY A 382 12.52 -12.72 12.41
N PRO A 383 12.62 -13.74 13.28
CA PRO A 383 11.55 -14.14 14.20
C PRO A 383 11.01 -13.01 15.09
N ARG A 384 11.87 -12.06 15.46
CA ARG A 384 11.49 -10.88 16.26
C ARG A 384 10.38 -10.07 15.61
N SER A 385 10.38 -9.93 14.30
CA SER A 385 9.36 -9.14 13.57
C SER A 385 7.95 -9.75 13.64
N ILE A 386 7.85 -11.04 13.98
CA ILE A 386 6.58 -11.71 14.30
C ILE A 386 6.18 -11.45 15.75
N ALA A 387 7.14 -11.57 16.68
CA ALA A 387 6.90 -11.41 18.11
C ALA A 387 6.59 -9.94 18.50
N VAL A 388 7.21 -8.99 17.79
CA VAL A 388 7.03 -7.54 18.00
C VAL A 388 6.80 -6.87 16.64
N PRO A 389 5.58 -6.97 16.08
CA PRO A 389 5.27 -6.39 14.77
C PRO A 389 5.31 -4.86 14.80
N THR A 390 5.81 -4.26 13.72
CA THR A 390 5.89 -2.79 13.57
C THR A 390 4.54 -2.10 13.82
N ARG A 391 3.44 -2.64 13.27
CA ARG A 391 2.08 -2.08 13.49
C ARG A 391 1.72 -2.05 14.97
N SER A 392 2.00 -3.11 15.72
CA SER A 392 1.66 -3.18 17.13
C SER A 392 2.47 -2.19 17.97
N VAL A 393 3.75 -2.01 17.63
CA VAL A 393 4.58 -0.97 18.26
C VAL A 393 4.04 0.43 17.93
N LEU A 394 3.72 0.71 16.67
CA LEU A 394 3.17 2.00 16.28
C LEU A 394 1.78 2.26 16.91
N ASN A 395 0.93 1.24 17.00
CA ASN A 395 -0.36 1.36 17.70
C ASN A 395 -0.16 1.70 19.19
N LEU A 396 0.87 1.13 19.84
CA LEU A 396 1.22 1.45 21.21
C LEU A 396 1.69 2.90 21.34
N LEU A 397 2.63 3.32 20.50
CA LEU A 397 3.30 4.60 20.66
C LEU A 397 2.47 5.80 20.18
N GLU A 398 1.85 5.70 19.01
CA GLU A 398 1.15 6.83 18.37
C GLU A 398 -0.21 7.16 19.03
N SER A 399 -0.64 6.35 19.99
CA SER A 399 -1.79 6.64 20.86
C SER A 399 -1.44 7.51 22.06
N GLU A 400 -0.15 7.70 22.40
CA GLU A 400 0.30 8.45 23.58
C GLU A 400 0.64 9.89 23.20
N PRO A 401 -0.02 10.91 23.80
CA PRO A 401 0.26 12.32 23.50
C PRO A 401 1.70 12.77 23.89
N ASP A 402 2.30 12.09 24.86
CA ASP A 402 3.67 12.37 25.32
C ASP A 402 4.75 11.86 24.34
N ILE A 403 4.36 11.11 23.32
CA ILE A 403 5.26 10.63 22.27
C ILE A 403 5.15 11.54 21.05
N PRO A 404 6.26 12.15 20.60
CA PRO A 404 6.22 13.01 19.42
C PRO A 404 5.94 12.21 18.17
N LEU A 405 5.24 12.81 17.21
CA LEU A 405 5.05 12.26 15.88
C LEU A 405 6.02 12.91 14.89
N PRO A 406 6.60 12.13 13.99
CA PRO A 406 6.59 10.65 13.88
C PRO A 406 7.21 9.98 15.09
N ALA A 407 6.60 8.88 15.55
CA ALA A 407 7.14 8.12 16.68
C ALA A 407 8.55 7.59 16.35
N ARG A 408 9.53 7.91 17.20
CA ARG A 408 10.91 7.44 17.05
C ARG A 408 11.20 6.40 18.12
N TYR A 409 11.61 5.21 17.68
CA TYR A 409 11.91 4.11 18.56
C TYR A 409 13.00 3.20 18.01
N ALA A 410 13.59 2.39 18.87
CA ALA A 410 14.52 1.33 18.52
C ALA A 410 14.17 0.05 19.27
N LEU A 411 14.28 -1.09 18.61
CA LEU A 411 14.22 -2.41 19.24
C LEU A 411 15.65 -2.93 19.39
N VAL A 412 16.11 -3.07 20.62
CA VAL A 412 17.47 -3.57 20.94
C VAL A 412 17.36 -5.02 21.40
N ASP A 413 18.00 -5.92 20.65
CA ASP A 413 17.99 -7.34 20.96
C ASP A 413 18.69 -7.64 22.30
N ARG A 414 18.06 -8.48 23.11
CA ARG A 414 18.62 -9.10 24.31
C ARG A 414 18.37 -10.60 24.29
N PRO A 415 19.10 -11.39 25.09
CA PRO A 415 18.76 -12.79 25.30
C PRO A 415 17.32 -12.91 25.82
N GLY A 416 16.46 -13.57 25.06
CA GLY A 416 15.03 -13.72 25.37
C GLY A 416 14.12 -12.84 24.53
N ALA A 417 13.98 -11.57 24.87
CA ALA A 417 13.12 -10.63 24.16
C ALA A 417 13.81 -9.27 23.97
N PRO A 418 13.44 -8.47 22.95
CA PRO A 418 14.01 -7.15 22.75
C PRO A 418 13.53 -6.15 23.79
N VAL A 419 14.34 -5.11 24.04
CA VAL A 419 13.95 -3.91 24.77
C VAL A 419 13.52 -2.84 23.79
N LEU A 420 12.36 -2.24 24.03
CA LEU A 420 11.84 -1.14 23.24
C LEU A 420 12.34 0.20 23.83
N HIS A 421 13.15 0.91 23.06
CA HIS A 421 13.61 2.26 23.37
C HIS A 421 12.73 3.27 22.64
N VAL A 422 12.21 4.29 23.33
CA VAL A 422 11.21 5.23 22.79
C VAL A 422 11.62 6.66 23.10
N LEU A 423 11.58 7.53 22.09
CA LEU A 423 11.73 8.97 22.29
C LEU A 423 10.42 9.58 22.82
N VAL A 424 10.52 10.35 23.89
CA VAL A 424 9.40 11.09 24.50
C VAL A 424 9.67 12.58 24.54
N ARG A 425 8.62 13.41 24.71
CA ARG A 425 8.74 14.88 24.65
C ARG A 425 9.43 15.51 25.87
N ARG A 426 9.36 14.84 27.01
CA ARG A 426 9.86 15.37 28.30
C ARG A 426 10.37 14.21 29.14
N THR A 427 11.12 14.54 30.18
CA THR A 427 11.53 13.56 31.18
C THR A 427 10.36 12.69 31.59
N PRO A 428 10.48 11.37 31.45
CA PRO A 428 9.35 10.48 31.53
C PRO A 428 8.75 10.47 32.94
N ALA A 429 7.44 10.73 33.03
CA ALA A 429 6.72 10.41 34.23
C ALA A 429 6.60 8.88 34.38
N ALA A 430 6.81 8.33 35.57
CA ALA A 430 6.63 6.90 35.85
C ALA A 430 5.26 6.38 35.37
N ALA A 431 4.23 7.23 35.36
CA ALA A 431 2.91 6.94 34.84
C ALA A 431 2.88 6.59 33.34
N LEU A 432 3.69 7.25 32.49
CA LEU A 432 3.76 6.93 31.07
C LEU A 432 4.37 5.54 30.85
N LEU A 433 5.46 5.23 31.54
CA LEU A 433 6.09 3.93 31.46
C LEU A 433 5.11 2.81 31.85
N GLY A 434 4.41 2.96 32.98
CA GLY A 434 3.42 1.98 33.43
C GLY A 434 2.30 1.76 32.42
N ARG A 435 1.76 2.84 31.80
CA ARG A 435 0.73 2.70 30.75
C ARG A 435 1.26 1.96 29.51
N LEU A 436 2.48 2.26 29.08
CA LEU A 436 3.09 1.59 27.92
C LEU A 436 3.34 0.11 28.20
N GLU A 437 3.82 -0.25 29.38
CA GLU A 437 4.06 -1.65 29.79
C GLU A 437 2.75 -2.45 29.88
N GLU A 438 1.72 -1.88 30.50
CA GLU A 438 0.39 -2.50 30.58
C GLU A 438 -0.20 -2.75 29.19
N ARG A 439 -0.13 -1.75 28.32
CA ARG A 439 -0.67 -1.86 26.97
C ARG A 439 0.16 -2.78 26.08
N ALA A 440 1.48 -2.79 26.22
CA ALA A 440 2.35 -3.73 25.51
C ALA A 440 2.03 -5.18 25.90
N THR A 441 1.79 -5.43 27.20
CA THR A 441 1.37 -6.73 27.72
C THR A 441 0.00 -7.13 27.17
N THR A 442 -0.97 -6.21 27.19
CA THR A 442 -2.33 -6.45 26.65
C THR A 442 -2.29 -6.73 25.15
N ALA A 443 -1.42 -6.05 24.42
CA ALA A 443 -1.23 -6.28 22.98
C ALA A 443 -0.40 -7.55 22.66
N GLY A 444 0.07 -8.28 23.67
CA GLY A 444 0.86 -9.50 23.51
C GLY A 444 2.24 -9.27 22.91
N LEU A 445 2.82 -8.08 23.09
CA LEU A 445 4.17 -7.78 22.61
C LEU A 445 5.22 -8.48 23.48
N ALA A 446 6.06 -9.31 22.87
CA ALA A 446 7.13 -9.99 23.55
C ALA A 446 8.33 -9.04 23.77
N LEU A 447 8.23 -8.18 24.78
CA LEU A 447 9.27 -7.22 25.17
C LEU A 447 9.85 -7.58 26.53
N ASP A 448 11.17 -7.40 26.71
CA ASP A 448 11.89 -7.52 28.00
C ASP A 448 11.82 -6.22 28.85
N GLY A 449 11.32 -5.14 28.26
CA GLY A 449 11.10 -3.86 28.90
C GLY A 449 11.00 -2.70 27.94
N ILE A 450 10.70 -1.52 28.50
CA ILE A 450 10.60 -0.27 27.75
C ILE A 450 11.54 0.76 28.40
N VAL A 451 12.33 1.45 27.59
CA VAL A 451 13.24 2.53 28.03
C VAL A 451 12.84 3.82 27.35
N LEU A 452 12.57 4.86 28.13
CA LEU A 452 12.17 6.17 27.63
C LEU A 452 13.38 7.11 27.54
N HIS A 453 13.47 7.87 26.46
CA HIS A 453 14.50 8.84 26.15
C HIS A 453 13.88 10.21 25.89
N ASP A 454 14.38 11.26 26.52
CA ASP A 454 13.98 12.65 26.26
C ASP A 454 14.98 13.40 25.36
N ASP A 455 16.14 12.80 25.11
CA ASP A 455 17.14 13.29 24.16
C ASP A 455 17.30 12.30 22.98
N PRO A 456 17.06 12.75 21.74
CA PRO A 456 17.27 11.93 20.54
C PRO A 456 18.66 11.31 20.43
N ALA A 457 19.69 11.97 20.98
CA ALA A 457 21.07 11.48 20.94
C ALA A 457 21.29 10.24 21.80
N THR A 458 20.43 9.99 22.78
CA THR A 458 20.50 8.82 23.66
C THR A 458 19.75 7.60 23.13
N LEU A 459 18.93 7.79 22.07
CA LEU A 459 18.22 6.69 21.44
C LEU A 459 19.23 5.78 20.73
N PRO A 460 19.21 4.45 20.99
CA PRO A 460 20.12 3.54 20.34
C PRO A 460 20.02 3.62 18.80
N PRO A 461 21.13 3.48 18.07
CA PRO A 461 21.10 3.45 16.62
C PRO A 461 20.28 2.25 16.18
N THR A 462 19.32 2.50 15.31
CA THR A 462 18.51 1.45 14.72
C THR A 462 19.33 0.70 13.67
N GLY A 463 19.12 -0.61 13.57
CA GLY A 463 19.80 -1.43 12.56
C GLY A 463 19.44 -1.06 11.12
N PRO A 464 20.06 -1.68 10.12
CA PRO A 464 19.85 -1.33 8.69
C PRO A 464 18.42 -1.60 8.18
N VAL A 465 17.67 -2.42 8.90
CA VAL A 465 16.25 -2.66 8.60
C VAL A 465 15.43 -1.80 9.56
N ARG A 466 15.03 -0.63 9.07
CA ARG A 466 14.32 0.36 9.86
C ARG A 466 12.90 0.48 9.33
N ALA A 467 12.06 -0.45 9.75
CA ALA A 467 10.62 -0.34 9.56
C ALA A 467 10.00 0.83 10.36
N ASP A 468 10.74 1.29 11.35
CA ASP A 468 10.45 2.36 12.28
C ASP A 468 10.91 3.73 11.80
N LEU A 469 11.61 3.79 10.66
CA LEU A 469 12.16 5.04 10.19
C LEU A 469 11.15 5.93 9.55
N ARG A 470 10.81 6.87 10.34
CA ARG A 470 10.15 8.10 9.93
C ARG A 470 11.10 9.30 10.03
N GLU A 471 12.39 9.08 9.72
CA GLU A 471 13.33 10.16 9.52
C GLU A 471 13.20 10.67 8.09
N HIS A 472 12.49 11.77 7.91
CA HIS A 472 12.50 12.53 6.68
C HIS A 472 13.46 13.69 6.83
N THR A 473 14.41 13.80 5.91
CA THR A 473 15.03 15.09 5.61
C THR A 473 14.01 15.85 4.77
N PHE A 474 13.30 16.77 5.41
CA PHE A 474 12.41 17.68 4.70
C PHE A 474 13.24 18.61 3.83
N GLU A 475 12.76 18.87 2.60
CA GLU A 475 13.35 19.93 1.79
C GLU A 475 13.20 21.26 2.53
N SER A 476 14.32 21.95 2.80
CA SER A 476 14.31 23.25 3.48
C SER A 476 13.72 24.32 2.57
N VAL A 477 12.40 24.44 2.60
CA VAL A 477 11.70 25.58 2.02
C VAL A 477 11.46 26.58 3.15
N ARG A 478 11.98 27.80 3.02
CA ARG A 478 11.65 28.86 3.98
C ARG A 478 10.16 29.10 3.94
N PRO A 479 9.44 29.10 5.09
CA PRO A 479 8.03 29.45 5.09
C PRO A 479 7.86 30.85 4.49
N ALA A 480 6.90 31.02 3.60
CA ALA A 480 6.48 32.35 3.18
C ALA A 480 6.05 33.09 4.45
N VAL A 481 6.59 34.32 4.61
CA VAL A 481 6.26 35.15 5.76
C VAL A 481 4.74 35.23 5.85
N ARG A 482 4.16 34.74 6.94
CA ARG A 482 2.71 34.90 7.22
C ARG A 482 2.46 36.40 7.18
N VAL A 483 1.76 36.88 6.17
CA VAL A 483 1.20 38.21 6.21
C VAL A 483 0.18 38.22 7.34
N ALA A 484 0.55 38.89 8.41
CA ALA A 484 -0.36 39.13 9.54
C ALA A 484 -1.57 39.91 9.00
N GLY A 485 -2.70 39.21 8.91
CA GLY A 485 -3.94 39.78 8.35
C GLY A 485 -5.09 38.75 8.48
N ARG A 486 -5.32 38.27 9.69
CA ARG A 486 -6.61 37.78 10.10
C ARG A 486 -6.99 38.49 11.41
N ALA A 487 -7.68 39.64 11.26
CA ALA A 487 -8.54 40.21 12.29
C ALA A 487 -9.95 39.63 12.10
#